data_d4b6389563fa154a54c44ab4e33192ef
#
_entry.id   d4b6389563fa154a54c44ab4e33192ef
#
_cell.length_a   1.000
_cell.length_b   1.000
_cell.length_c   1.000
_cell.angle_alpha   90.00
_cell.angle_beta   90.00
_cell.angle_gamma   90.00
#
_symmetry.space_group_name_H-M   'P 1'
#
loop_
_entity.id
_entity.type
_entity.pdbx_description
1 polymer ?
#
loop_
_entity_poly.entity_id
_entity_poly.type
_entity_poly.pdbx_seq_one_letter_code
_entity_poly.pdbx_strand_id
1 'polypeptide(L)'
;MSTENQKAIARSVFLNEIELYSKFIFFFLTTSVVILFLISFYFITRPLKRLQDATLQLGQGNLSVQITESKFSPLNDLIISFNNMSQELQSNRKKLIQAEKDAAWRDMARVLAHEIKNPLTPMRLSIERLEAKYAMKSKDLDNVFSSVTRVIHEEIDNLQTFASEFSKFARLPEAVMKYYDVNEQLKEICTPYQTELKIDLQLDNTLPSIFADKIQVKQVLENIIQNSINAAKDDFTIKINTANSNSNILIEIIDNGFGIEQNDIKEIFKPYFTKSQGGTGLGLAIVKRIIENHGGTIDVDSQINVGTCFNISFPIVHKQEQ
;
A
#
# COMPACT_ATOMS: atom_id res chain seq x y z
N MET A 1 -90.39 -52.77 2.57
CA MET A 1 -89.02 -52.90 2.02
C MET A 1 -88.49 -51.64 1.28
N SER A 2 -89.33 -50.63 0.96
CA SER A 2 -88.85 -49.47 0.13
C SER A 2 -88.30 -48.29 0.95
N THR A 3 -88.71 -48.07 2.19
CA THR A 3 -88.31 -46.89 3.00
C THR A 3 -86.97 -47.05 3.70
N GLU A 4 -86.54 -48.26 4.04
CA GLU A 4 -85.20 -48.50 4.64
C GLU A 4 -84.10 -48.42 3.58
N ASN A 5 -84.32 -48.90 2.36
CA ASN A 5 -83.38 -48.77 1.23
C ASN A 5 -83.20 -47.28 0.85
N GLN A 6 -84.28 -46.47 0.81
CA GLN A 6 -84.11 -45.03 0.54
C GLN A 6 -83.33 -44.28 1.64
N LYS A 7 -83.49 -44.64 2.92
CA LYS A 7 -82.70 -44.05 4.02
C LYS A 7 -81.24 -44.52 3.93
N ALA A 8 -80.98 -45.76 3.57
CA ALA A 8 -79.63 -46.23 3.42
C ALA A 8 -78.86 -45.56 2.24
N ILE A 9 -79.54 -45.32 1.09
CA ILE A 9 -79.00 -44.59 -0.04
C ILE A 9 -78.74 -43.11 0.33
N ALA A 10 -79.73 -42.46 0.98
CA ALA A 10 -79.56 -41.07 1.41
C ALA A 10 -78.40 -40.91 2.40
N ARG A 11 -78.23 -41.87 3.30
CA ARG A 11 -77.08 -41.88 4.24
C ARG A 11 -75.73 -42.11 3.54
N SER A 12 -75.66 -42.99 2.56
CA SER A 12 -74.44 -43.20 1.78
C SER A 12 -74.08 -41.99 0.92
N VAL A 13 -75.05 -41.30 0.31
CA VAL A 13 -74.83 -40.05 -0.45
C VAL A 13 -74.33 -38.96 0.50
N PHE A 14 -74.94 -38.78 1.63
CA PHE A 14 -74.55 -37.81 2.66
C PHE A 14 -73.14 -38.08 3.21
N LEU A 15 -72.79 -39.32 3.48
CA LEU A 15 -71.44 -39.70 3.92
C LEU A 15 -70.37 -39.47 2.82
N ASN A 16 -70.69 -39.73 1.55
CA ASN A 16 -69.80 -39.45 0.42
C ASN A 16 -69.59 -37.91 0.22
N GLU A 17 -70.64 -37.14 0.39
CA GLU A 17 -70.49 -35.66 0.37
C GLU A 17 -69.60 -35.13 1.52
N ILE A 18 -69.83 -35.62 2.74
CA ILE A 18 -68.96 -35.28 3.88
C ILE A 18 -67.53 -35.69 3.63
N GLU A 19 -67.29 -36.88 3.11
CA GLU A 19 -65.95 -37.37 2.79
C GLU A 19 -65.31 -36.50 1.70
N LEU A 20 -66.05 -36.11 0.66
CA LEU A 20 -65.58 -35.21 -0.37
C LEU A 20 -65.21 -33.81 0.16
N TYR A 21 -66.12 -33.19 0.97
CA TYR A 21 -65.82 -31.90 1.60
C TYR A 21 -64.61 -31.98 2.55
N SER A 22 -64.46 -33.05 3.31
CA SER A 22 -63.33 -33.24 4.19
C SER A 22 -62.00 -33.34 3.43
N LYS A 23 -62.00 -34.03 2.25
CA LYS A 23 -60.83 -34.10 1.37
C LYS A 23 -60.48 -32.72 0.78
N PHE A 24 -61.48 -31.93 0.37
CA PHE A 24 -61.28 -30.59 -0.11
C PHE A 24 -60.73 -29.65 0.99
N ILE A 25 -61.27 -29.69 2.18
CA ILE A 25 -60.78 -28.91 3.30
C ILE A 25 -59.33 -29.30 3.68
N PHE A 26 -59.07 -30.60 3.75
CA PHE A 26 -57.73 -31.09 4.02
C PHE A 26 -56.70 -30.64 2.96
N PHE A 27 -57.08 -30.78 1.67
CA PHE A 27 -56.22 -30.33 0.55
C PHE A 27 -55.98 -28.80 0.60
N PHE A 28 -57.01 -28.02 0.83
CA PHE A 28 -56.85 -26.56 0.94
C PHE A 28 -55.98 -26.16 2.12
N LEU A 29 -56.12 -26.81 3.29
CA LEU A 29 -55.38 -26.55 4.47
C LEU A 29 -53.88 -26.93 4.29
N THR A 30 -53.61 -28.08 3.73
CA THR A 30 -52.25 -28.52 3.42
C THR A 30 -51.56 -27.61 2.41
N THR A 31 -52.26 -27.22 1.33
CA THR A 31 -51.74 -26.29 0.34
C THR A 31 -51.45 -24.92 0.92
N SER A 32 -52.33 -24.40 1.80
CA SER A 32 -52.15 -23.14 2.50
C SER A 32 -50.90 -23.18 3.41
N VAL A 33 -50.70 -24.26 4.17
CA VAL A 33 -49.51 -24.42 5.02
C VAL A 33 -48.23 -24.47 4.21
N VAL A 34 -48.24 -25.17 3.07
CA VAL A 34 -47.08 -25.22 2.14
C VAL A 34 -46.75 -23.83 1.55
N ILE A 35 -47.77 -23.10 1.15
CA ILE A 35 -47.60 -21.74 0.60
C ILE A 35 -47.02 -20.80 1.70
N LEU A 36 -47.57 -20.84 2.91
CA LEU A 36 -47.08 -20.05 4.03
C LEU A 36 -45.63 -20.40 4.40
N PHE A 37 -45.26 -21.69 4.34
CA PHE A 37 -43.90 -22.15 4.55
C PHE A 37 -42.94 -21.61 3.49
N LEU A 38 -43.33 -21.69 2.22
CA LEU A 38 -42.52 -21.17 1.09
C LEU A 38 -42.33 -19.65 1.18
N ILE A 39 -43.37 -18.91 1.54
CA ILE A 39 -43.31 -17.47 1.76
C ILE A 39 -42.34 -17.15 2.92
N SER A 40 -42.52 -17.81 4.07
CA SER A 40 -41.66 -17.63 5.24
C SER A 40 -40.20 -17.97 4.93
N PHE A 41 -39.95 -19.09 4.23
CA PHE A 41 -38.62 -19.49 3.81
C PHE A 41 -37.97 -18.42 2.90
N TYR A 42 -38.71 -17.87 1.94
CA TYR A 42 -38.21 -16.82 1.07
C TYR A 42 -37.84 -15.54 1.82
N PHE A 43 -38.70 -15.09 2.76
CA PHE A 43 -38.50 -13.86 3.53
C PHE A 43 -37.40 -13.96 4.59
N ILE A 44 -37.02 -15.16 5.02
CA ILE A 44 -35.95 -15.37 6.02
C ILE A 44 -34.64 -15.77 5.35
N THR A 45 -34.66 -16.74 4.44
CA THR A 45 -33.43 -17.35 3.92
C THR A 45 -32.66 -16.41 2.98
N ARG A 46 -33.35 -15.65 2.14
CA ARG A 46 -32.66 -14.69 1.24
C ARG A 46 -31.93 -13.57 1.96
N PRO A 47 -32.54 -12.83 2.89
CA PRO A 47 -31.82 -11.81 3.66
C PRO A 47 -30.68 -12.39 4.48
N LEU A 48 -30.82 -13.58 5.06
CA LEU A 48 -29.79 -14.24 5.83
C LEU A 48 -28.54 -14.54 4.95
N LYS A 49 -28.77 -15.05 3.73
CA LYS A 49 -27.67 -15.29 2.79
C LYS A 49 -26.96 -14.00 2.40
N ARG A 50 -27.69 -12.92 2.13
CA ARG A 50 -27.10 -11.60 1.83
C ARG A 50 -26.27 -11.08 3.00
N LEU A 51 -26.74 -11.27 4.24
CA LEU A 51 -26.00 -10.90 5.45
C LEU A 51 -24.70 -11.70 5.58
N GLN A 52 -24.75 -13.02 5.30
CA GLN A 52 -23.58 -13.88 5.30
C GLN A 52 -22.56 -13.42 4.26
N ASP A 53 -23.00 -13.19 3.02
CA ASP A 53 -22.13 -12.74 1.92
C ASP A 53 -21.50 -11.37 2.24
N ALA A 54 -22.28 -10.45 2.79
CA ALA A 54 -21.81 -9.13 3.23
C ALA A 54 -20.80 -9.23 4.38
N THR A 55 -21.01 -10.13 5.33
CA THR A 55 -20.07 -10.37 6.44
C THR A 55 -18.75 -10.95 5.96
N LEU A 56 -18.79 -11.86 4.97
CA LEU A 56 -17.57 -12.39 4.34
C LEU A 56 -16.79 -11.29 3.62
N GLN A 57 -17.47 -10.42 2.85
CA GLN A 57 -16.84 -9.28 2.20
C GLN A 57 -16.24 -8.29 3.21
N LEU A 58 -16.95 -8.02 4.31
CA LEU A 58 -16.43 -7.19 5.39
C LEU A 58 -15.15 -7.79 6.01
N GLY A 59 -15.14 -9.11 6.23
CA GLY A 59 -13.97 -9.86 6.71
C GLY A 59 -12.78 -9.84 5.74
N GLN A 60 -13.03 -9.72 4.45
CA GLN A 60 -12.03 -9.54 3.40
C GLN A 60 -11.53 -8.09 3.25
N GLY A 61 -12.03 -7.17 4.11
CA GLY A 61 -11.60 -5.77 4.15
C GLY A 61 -12.46 -4.81 3.33
N ASN A 62 -13.51 -5.27 2.66
CA ASN A 62 -14.45 -4.38 1.99
C ASN A 62 -15.43 -3.76 3.00
N LEU A 63 -15.02 -2.65 3.61
CA LEU A 63 -15.81 -1.93 4.61
C LEU A 63 -16.94 -1.06 4.01
N SER A 64 -17.06 -1.00 2.68
CA SER A 64 -18.10 -0.21 2.02
C SER A 64 -19.37 -1.00 1.74
N VAL A 65 -19.40 -2.28 2.13
CA VAL A 65 -20.57 -3.16 1.94
C VAL A 65 -21.74 -2.66 2.75
N GLN A 66 -22.87 -2.44 2.06
CA GLN A 66 -24.16 -2.11 2.67
C GLN A 66 -25.23 -3.06 2.15
N ILE A 67 -26.13 -3.48 3.00
CA ILE A 67 -27.28 -4.32 2.68
C ILE A 67 -28.51 -3.42 2.58
N THR A 68 -29.28 -3.57 1.51
CA THR A 68 -30.52 -2.81 1.32
C THR A 68 -31.53 -3.17 2.40
N GLU A 69 -31.99 -2.17 3.13
CA GLU A 69 -33.02 -2.31 4.15
C GLU A 69 -34.39 -2.64 3.53
N SER A 70 -35.13 -3.49 4.19
CA SER A 70 -36.50 -3.84 3.79
C SER A 70 -37.42 -3.86 4.99
N LYS A 71 -38.35 -2.90 5.06
CA LYS A 71 -39.30 -2.77 6.17
C LYS A 71 -40.17 -4.01 6.41
N PHE A 72 -40.31 -4.88 5.40
CA PHE A 72 -41.09 -6.11 5.47
C PHE A 72 -40.25 -7.34 5.85
N SER A 73 -38.95 -7.19 6.07
CA SER A 73 -38.09 -8.31 6.48
C SER A 73 -38.06 -8.44 8.00
N PRO A 74 -38.27 -9.63 8.56
CA PRO A 74 -38.10 -9.86 10.00
C PRO A 74 -36.69 -9.66 10.50
N LEU A 75 -35.71 -9.58 9.58
CA LEU A 75 -34.28 -9.36 9.87
C LEU A 75 -33.85 -7.90 9.65
N ASN A 76 -34.81 -6.97 9.46
CA ASN A 76 -34.47 -5.58 9.15
C ASN A 76 -33.60 -4.92 10.23
N ASP A 77 -33.93 -5.13 11.52
CA ASP A 77 -33.16 -4.56 12.65
C ASP A 77 -31.69 -5.09 12.65
N LEU A 78 -31.50 -6.35 12.26
CA LEU A 78 -30.17 -6.96 12.14
C LEU A 78 -29.40 -6.35 10.98
N ILE A 79 -30.08 -6.08 9.85
CA ILE A 79 -29.49 -5.42 8.67
C ILE A 79 -29.07 -3.99 9.03
N ILE A 80 -29.93 -3.23 9.73
CA ILE A 80 -29.59 -1.87 10.21
C ILE A 80 -28.37 -1.92 11.12
N SER A 81 -28.36 -2.84 12.10
CA SER A 81 -27.23 -3.00 13.01
C SER A 81 -25.93 -3.36 12.28
N PHE A 82 -26.00 -4.23 11.27
CA PHE A 82 -24.86 -4.57 10.41
C PHE A 82 -24.34 -3.35 9.63
N ASN A 83 -25.24 -2.59 9.00
CA ASN A 83 -24.89 -1.40 8.23
C ASN A 83 -24.23 -0.33 9.12
N ASN A 84 -24.76 -0.11 10.31
CA ASN A 84 -24.20 0.82 11.31
C ASN A 84 -22.79 0.37 11.75
N MET A 85 -22.62 -0.92 12.05
CA MET A 85 -21.33 -1.49 12.42
C MET A 85 -20.31 -1.34 11.27
N SER A 86 -20.71 -1.63 10.02
CA SER A 86 -19.85 -1.45 8.84
C SER A 86 -19.40 0.00 8.67
N GLN A 87 -20.33 0.94 8.82
CA GLN A 87 -20.06 2.37 8.75
C GLN A 87 -19.14 2.85 9.89
N GLU A 88 -19.34 2.35 11.11
CA GLU A 88 -18.48 2.68 12.25
C GLU A 88 -17.07 2.14 12.06
N LEU A 89 -16.93 0.90 11.61
CA LEU A 89 -15.62 0.32 11.25
C LEU A 89 -14.90 1.15 10.18
N GLN A 90 -15.61 1.56 9.13
CA GLN A 90 -15.05 2.41 8.08
C GLN A 90 -14.59 3.77 8.63
N SER A 91 -15.42 4.39 9.49
CA SER A 91 -15.09 5.66 10.14
C SER A 91 -13.86 5.54 11.05
N ASN A 92 -13.82 4.49 11.88
CA ASN A 92 -12.71 4.25 12.80
C ASN A 92 -11.42 3.95 12.05
N ARG A 93 -11.47 3.17 10.95
CA ARG A 93 -10.32 2.96 10.07
C ARG A 93 -9.80 4.26 9.46
N LYS A 94 -10.69 5.13 8.98
CA LYS A 94 -10.29 6.46 8.47
C LYS A 94 -9.63 7.31 9.56
N LYS A 95 -10.18 7.31 10.78
CA LYS A 95 -9.59 8.03 11.93
C LYS A 95 -8.21 7.50 12.29
N LEU A 96 -8.03 6.17 12.30
CA LEU A 96 -6.73 5.55 12.56
C LEU A 96 -5.70 5.95 11.51
N ILE A 97 -6.03 5.84 10.22
CA ILE A 97 -5.15 6.27 9.12
C ILE A 97 -4.79 7.75 9.25
N GLN A 98 -5.77 8.60 9.61
CA GLN A 98 -5.50 10.03 9.80
C GLN A 98 -4.60 10.27 11.03
N ALA A 99 -4.83 9.57 12.14
CA ALA A 99 -3.99 9.69 13.33
C ALA A 99 -2.55 9.20 13.08
N GLU A 100 -2.38 8.13 12.31
CA GLU A 100 -1.06 7.65 11.88
C GLU A 100 -0.36 8.69 10.99
N LYS A 101 -1.08 9.29 10.03
CA LYS A 101 -0.56 10.38 9.20
C LYS A 101 -0.15 11.58 10.04
N ASP A 102 -0.98 11.99 11.01
CA ASP A 102 -0.71 13.14 11.88
C ASP A 102 0.48 12.86 12.83
N ALA A 103 0.65 11.63 13.29
CA ALA A 103 1.82 11.22 14.08
C ALA A 103 3.10 11.27 13.22
N ALA A 104 3.07 10.66 12.04
CA ALA A 104 4.18 10.71 11.09
C ALA A 104 4.52 12.16 10.71
N TRP A 105 3.53 13.02 10.51
CA TRP A 105 3.74 14.44 10.20
C TRP A 105 4.40 15.21 11.36
N ARG A 106 4.02 14.92 12.61
CA ARG A 106 4.67 15.55 13.78
C ARG A 106 6.14 15.14 13.93
N ASP A 107 6.43 13.88 13.71
CA ASP A 107 7.82 13.39 13.75
C ASP A 107 8.64 14.02 12.61
N MET A 108 8.06 14.10 11.41
CA MET A 108 8.65 14.82 10.28
C MET A 108 8.94 16.29 10.59
N ALA A 109 7.98 17.01 11.18
CA ALA A 109 8.16 18.44 11.50
C ALA A 109 9.33 18.68 12.47
N ARG A 110 9.53 17.75 13.43
CA ARG A 110 10.66 17.82 14.35
C ARG A 110 12.00 17.65 13.62
N VAL A 111 12.07 16.67 12.72
CA VAL A 111 13.30 16.42 11.95
C VAL A 111 13.55 17.56 10.96
N LEU A 112 12.51 18.06 10.27
CA LEU A 112 12.59 19.24 9.41
C LEU A 112 13.22 20.44 10.12
N ALA A 113 12.74 20.74 11.34
CA ALA A 113 13.28 21.85 12.12
C ALA A 113 14.77 21.63 12.43
N HIS A 114 15.19 20.39 12.69
CA HIS A 114 16.57 20.04 12.94
C HIS A 114 17.43 20.15 11.68
N GLU A 115 16.98 19.57 10.55
CA GLU A 115 17.70 19.55 9.29
C GLU A 115 17.79 20.95 8.61
N ILE A 116 16.83 21.84 8.87
CA ILE A 116 16.93 23.26 8.46
C ILE A 116 17.92 24.02 9.38
N LYS A 117 17.93 23.72 10.68
CA LYS A 117 18.84 24.39 11.63
C LYS A 117 20.30 24.06 11.37
N ASN A 118 20.58 22.81 10.93
CA ASN A 118 21.94 22.33 10.68
C ASN A 118 22.72 23.23 9.69
N PRO A 119 22.25 23.53 8.47
CA PRO A 119 22.94 24.40 7.54
C PRO A 119 22.88 25.89 7.92
N LEU A 120 21.82 26.34 8.62
CA LEU A 120 21.72 27.73 9.06
C LEU A 120 22.78 28.11 10.11
N THR A 121 23.22 27.15 10.92
CA THR A 121 24.24 27.42 11.96
C THR A 121 25.61 27.76 11.36
N PRO A 122 26.21 26.95 10.46
CA PRO A 122 27.47 27.30 9.81
C PRO A 122 27.39 28.57 8.94
N MET A 123 26.24 28.81 8.26
CA MET A 123 26.01 30.07 7.53
C MET A 123 26.13 31.27 8.49
N ARG A 124 25.42 31.25 9.62
CA ARG A 124 25.46 32.32 10.60
C ARG A 124 26.86 32.55 11.15
N LEU A 125 27.55 31.47 11.56
CA LEU A 125 28.92 31.57 12.08
C LEU A 125 29.88 32.13 11.03
N SER A 126 29.69 31.79 9.75
CA SER A 126 30.50 32.30 8.65
C SER A 126 30.28 33.79 8.45
N ILE A 127 29.05 34.28 8.56
CA ILE A 127 28.73 35.71 8.49
C ILE A 127 29.32 36.45 9.69
N GLU A 128 29.14 35.97 10.92
CA GLU A 128 29.71 36.52 12.13
C GLU A 128 31.26 36.65 12.05
N ARG A 129 31.91 35.61 11.48
CA ARG A 129 33.36 35.61 11.22
C ARG A 129 33.74 36.71 10.19
N LEU A 130 32.99 36.88 9.15
CA LEU A 130 33.23 37.93 8.15
C LEU A 130 33.10 39.31 8.78
N GLU A 131 32.02 39.56 9.53
CA GLU A 131 31.78 40.82 10.23
C GLU A 131 32.90 41.16 11.19
N ALA A 132 33.38 40.21 12.01
CA ALA A 132 34.50 40.39 12.93
C ALA A 132 35.79 40.75 12.19
N LYS A 133 36.12 40.07 11.09
CA LYS A 133 37.30 40.35 10.28
C LYS A 133 37.23 41.71 9.56
N TYR A 134 36.02 42.09 9.10
CA TYR A 134 35.80 43.41 8.53
C TYR A 134 36.00 44.53 9.56
N ALA A 135 35.42 44.40 10.76
CA ALA A 135 35.57 45.36 11.85
C ALA A 135 37.05 45.55 12.27
N MET A 136 37.83 44.47 12.25
CA MET A 136 39.26 44.50 12.55
C MET A 136 40.15 45.03 11.43
N LYS A 137 39.57 45.39 10.27
CA LYS A 137 40.30 45.74 9.02
C LYS A 137 41.41 44.74 8.68
N SER A 138 41.09 43.45 8.81
CA SER A 138 42.03 42.39 8.61
C SER A 138 42.59 42.35 7.19
N LYS A 139 43.90 42.16 7.05
CA LYS A 139 44.55 42.01 5.72
C LYS A 139 44.13 40.71 4.99
N ASP A 140 43.50 39.75 5.66
CA ASP A 140 43.04 38.47 5.16
C ASP A 140 41.54 38.49 4.79
N LEU A 141 40.93 39.67 4.61
CA LEU A 141 39.52 39.83 4.37
C LEU A 141 39.05 39.12 3.07
N ASP A 142 39.83 39.21 1.98
CA ASP A 142 39.47 38.63 0.68
C ASP A 142 39.39 37.09 0.74
N ASN A 143 40.34 36.44 1.45
CA ASN A 143 40.32 34.99 1.66
C ASN A 143 39.15 34.58 2.55
N VAL A 144 38.86 35.36 3.60
CA VAL A 144 37.71 35.09 4.46
C VAL A 144 36.40 35.27 3.68
N PHE A 145 36.27 36.33 2.87
CA PHE A 145 35.11 36.53 2.04
C PHE A 145 34.86 35.38 1.08
N SER A 146 35.90 34.95 0.35
CA SER A 146 35.80 33.80 -0.57
C SER A 146 35.41 32.49 0.17
N SER A 147 36.00 32.24 1.33
CA SER A 147 35.65 31.08 2.14
C SER A 147 34.22 31.10 2.66
N VAL A 148 33.76 32.25 3.17
CA VAL A 148 32.38 32.42 3.66
C VAL A 148 31.36 32.26 2.55
N THR A 149 31.62 32.89 1.39
CA THR A 149 30.73 32.79 0.22
C THR A 149 30.59 31.33 -0.24
N ARG A 150 31.70 30.58 -0.28
CA ARG A 150 31.65 29.15 -0.63
C ARG A 150 30.79 28.35 0.34
N VAL A 151 31.01 28.52 1.67
CA VAL A 151 30.22 27.81 2.67
C VAL A 151 28.72 28.13 2.56
N ILE A 152 28.39 29.42 2.34
CA ILE A 152 26.98 29.83 2.20
C ILE A 152 26.34 29.17 0.97
N HIS A 153 27.04 29.12 -0.18
CA HIS A 153 26.53 28.48 -1.39
C HIS A 153 26.33 26.98 -1.17
N GLU A 154 27.34 26.29 -0.61
CA GLU A 154 27.23 24.86 -0.28
C GLU A 154 26.02 24.57 0.59
N GLU A 155 25.77 25.36 1.62
CA GLU A 155 24.63 25.14 2.54
C GLU A 155 23.27 25.53 1.92
N ILE A 156 23.24 26.50 1.00
CA ILE A 156 22.04 26.82 0.21
C ILE A 156 21.70 25.63 -0.71
N ASP A 157 22.68 25.05 -1.40
CA ASP A 157 22.49 23.92 -2.29
C ASP A 157 21.98 22.69 -1.51
N ASN A 158 22.52 22.44 -0.30
CA ASN A 158 22.05 21.42 0.62
C ASN A 158 20.59 21.62 1.02
N LEU A 159 20.19 22.86 1.35
CA LEU A 159 18.80 23.19 1.69
C LEU A 159 17.84 23.01 0.51
N GLN A 160 18.26 23.39 -0.71
CA GLN A 160 17.45 23.21 -1.91
C GLN A 160 17.22 21.71 -2.21
N THR A 161 18.28 20.90 -2.11
CA THR A 161 18.20 19.45 -2.28
C THR A 161 17.26 18.85 -1.25
N PHE A 162 17.43 19.21 0.02
CA PHE A 162 16.57 18.74 1.10
C PHE A 162 15.09 19.11 0.89
N ALA A 163 14.80 20.37 0.52
CA ALA A 163 13.45 20.83 0.26
C ALA A 163 12.79 20.09 -0.92
N SER A 164 13.57 19.80 -1.98
CA SER A 164 13.11 19.04 -3.14
C SER A 164 12.75 17.61 -2.78
N GLU A 165 13.62 16.91 -2.05
CA GLU A 165 13.38 15.53 -1.63
C GLU A 165 12.24 15.42 -0.62
N PHE A 166 12.16 16.37 0.32
CA PHE A 166 11.02 16.46 1.22
C PHE A 166 9.70 16.65 0.48
N SER A 167 9.67 17.54 -0.51
CA SER A 167 8.48 17.75 -1.35
C SER A 167 8.05 16.48 -2.09
N LYS A 168 9.01 15.71 -2.63
CA LYS A 168 8.74 14.42 -3.28
C LYS A 168 8.19 13.40 -2.27
N PHE A 169 8.75 13.34 -1.06
CA PHE A 169 8.28 12.44 0.00
C PHE A 169 6.86 12.80 0.49
N ALA A 170 6.60 14.10 0.72
CA ALA A 170 5.32 14.58 1.23
C ALA A 170 4.16 14.43 0.22
N ARG A 171 4.45 14.50 -1.08
CA ARG A 171 3.49 14.48 -2.18
C ARG A 171 3.66 13.25 -3.08
N LEU A 172 3.84 12.05 -2.51
CA LEU A 172 3.77 10.87 -3.36
C LEU A 172 2.38 10.82 -4.02
N PRO A 173 2.27 11.05 -5.35
CA PRO A 173 0.99 11.02 -6.05
C PRO A 173 0.38 9.62 -6.00
N GLU A 174 -0.92 9.52 -6.19
CA GLU A 174 -1.56 8.22 -6.37
C GLU A 174 -0.92 7.49 -7.56
N ALA A 175 -0.63 6.20 -7.38
CA ALA A 175 0.06 5.40 -8.39
C ALA A 175 -0.83 5.18 -9.62
N VAL A 176 -0.30 5.47 -10.80
CA VAL A 176 -0.95 5.18 -12.08
C VAL A 176 -0.50 3.82 -12.57
N MET A 177 -1.22 2.78 -12.14
CA MET A 177 -0.90 1.38 -12.40
C MET A 177 -1.07 1.02 -13.87
N LYS A 178 -0.02 0.49 -14.52
CA LYS A 178 0.00 0.02 -15.91
C LYS A 178 0.89 -1.21 -16.04
N TYR A 179 0.58 -2.06 -17.04
CA TYR A 179 1.46 -3.17 -17.40
C TYR A 179 2.64 -2.65 -18.23
N TYR A 180 3.87 -2.99 -17.85
CA TYR A 180 5.07 -2.69 -18.62
C TYR A 180 6.19 -3.67 -18.32
N ASP A 181 7.23 -3.67 -19.17
CA ASP A 181 8.43 -4.49 -19.02
C ASP A 181 9.44 -3.78 -18.10
N VAL A 182 9.70 -4.37 -16.93
CA VAL A 182 10.66 -3.83 -15.96
C VAL A 182 12.11 -4.01 -16.41
N ASN A 183 12.40 -5.03 -17.24
CA ASN A 183 13.74 -5.24 -17.78
C ASN A 183 14.15 -4.11 -18.73
N GLU A 184 13.22 -3.62 -19.56
CA GLU A 184 13.48 -2.44 -20.40
C GLU A 184 13.80 -1.22 -19.55
N GLN A 185 13.02 -1.01 -18.48
CA GLN A 185 13.24 0.11 -17.58
C GLN A 185 14.61 0.04 -16.88
N LEU A 186 15.03 -1.14 -16.42
CA LEU A 186 16.35 -1.36 -15.82
C LEU A 186 17.47 -1.02 -16.80
N LYS A 187 17.36 -1.44 -18.07
CA LYS A 187 18.33 -1.08 -19.11
C LYS A 187 18.39 0.43 -19.32
N GLU A 188 17.23 1.10 -19.44
CA GLU A 188 17.15 2.56 -19.59
C GLU A 188 17.85 3.29 -18.43
N ILE A 189 17.62 2.86 -17.17
CA ILE A 189 18.21 3.48 -15.98
C ILE A 189 19.72 3.25 -15.91
N CYS A 190 20.20 2.05 -16.23
CA CYS A 190 21.62 1.70 -16.10
C CYS A 190 22.49 2.27 -17.22
N THR A 191 21.95 2.54 -18.41
CA THR A 191 22.70 3.02 -19.58
C THR A 191 23.61 4.23 -19.29
N PRO A 192 23.17 5.29 -18.59
CA PRO A 192 24.04 6.45 -18.30
C PRO A 192 25.27 6.11 -17.44
N TYR A 193 25.14 5.12 -16.57
CA TYR A 193 26.19 4.75 -15.61
C TYR A 193 27.18 3.74 -16.16
N GLN A 194 26.87 3.01 -17.25
CA GLN A 194 27.73 1.95 -17.81
C GLN A 194 29.05 2.47 -18.41
N THR A 195 29.15 3.77 -18.68
CA THR A 195 30.40 4.39 -19.16
C THR A 195 31.42 4.61 -18.04
N GLU A 196 30.96 4.76 -16.80
CA GLU A 196 31.80 5.10 -15.65
C GLU A 196 31.88 3.96 -14.61
N LEU A 197 30.88 3.09 -14.60
CA LEU A 197 30.74 2.03 -13.61
C LEU A 197 30.56 0.66 -14.30
N LYS A 198 31.09 -0.36 -13.65
CA LYS A 198 30.88 -1.74 -14.07
C LYS A 198 29.53 -2.25 -13.54
N ILE A 199 28.52 -2.26 -14.43
CA ILE A 199 27.18 -2.76 -14.14
C ILE A 199 26.93 -4.04 -14.92
N ASP A 200 26.67 -5.15 -14.22
CA ASP A 200 26.30 -6.46 -14.78
C ASP A 200 24.79 -6.67 -14.69
N LEU A 201 24.13 -6.81 -15.83
CA LEU A 201 22.68 -7.03 -15.92
C LEU A 201 22.40 -8.50 -16.27
N GLN A 202 21.86 -9.26 -15.35
CA GLN A 202 21.41 -10.65 -15.53
C GLN A 202 19.88 -10.70 -15.49
N LEU A 203 19.26 -10.34 -16.60
CA LEU A 203 17.82 -10.15 -16.72
C LEU A 203 17.15 -11.41 -17.29
N ASP A 204 16.14 -11.92 -16.59
CA ASP A 204 15.32 -13.03 -17.08
C ASP A 204 14.38 -12.54 -18.20
N ASN A 205 14.63 -12.97 -19.43
CA ASN A 205 13.84 -12.59 -20.60
C ASN A 205 12.42 -13.22 -20.62
N THR A 206 12.12 -14.11 -19.69
CA THR A 206 10.80 -14.77 -19.58
C THR A 206 9.87 -14.07 -18.57
N LEU A 207 10.31 -12.95 -17.98
CA LEU A 207 9.51 -12.20 -17.01
C LEU A 207 8.21 -11.69 -17.63
N PRO A 208 7.07 -11.87 -16.94
CA PRO A 208 5.84 -11.19 -17.33
C PRO A 208 5.93 -9.69 -17.06
N SER A 209 5.09 -8.91 -17.74
CA SER A 209 4.94 -7.48 -17.45
C SER A 209 4.46 -7.28 -16.00
N ILE A 210 5.04 -6.32 -15.29
CA ILE A 210 4.56 -5.92 -13.97
C ILE A 210 3.38 -4.95 -14.08
N PHE A 211 2.45 -5.03 -13.12
CA PHE A 211 1.36 -4.06 -13.00
C PHE A 211 1.71 -3.03 -11.92
N ALA A 212 2.31 -1.91 -12.34
CA ALA A 212 2.88 -0.90 -11.44
C ALA A 212 2.89 0.49 -12.09
N ASP A 213 3.19 1.51 -11.29
CA ASP A 213 3.46 2.87 -11.79
C ASP A 213 4.94 2.95 -12.24
N LYS A 214 5.15 3.08 -13.57
CA LYS A 214 6.50 3.14 -14.17
C LYS A 214 7.37 4.25 -13.57
N ILE A 215 6.79 5.40 -13.23
CA ILE A 215 7.54 6.55 -12.69
C ILE A 215 7.97 6.27 -11.26
N GLN A 216 7.07 5.74 -10.44
CA GLN A 216 7.39 5.43 -9.05
C GLN A 216 8.39 4.28 -8.94
N VAL A 217 8.25 3.22 -9.75
CA VAL A 217 9.24 2.13 -9.78
C VAL A 217 10.59 2.62 -10.29
N LYS A 218 10.62 3.52 -11.29
CA LYS A 218 11.87 4.17 -11.72
C LYS A 218 12.55 4.86 -10.55
N GLN A 219 11.81 5.61 -9.75
CA GLN A 219 12.33 6.28 -8.55
C GLN A 219 12.89 5.30 -7.52
N VAL A 220 12.25 4.13 -7.33
CA VAL A 220 12.76 3.06 -6.46
C VAL A 220 14.14 2.59 -6.94
N LEU A 221 14.24 2.23 -8.22
CA LEU A 221 15.46 1.69 -8.80
C LEU A 221 16.59 2.72 -8.80
N GLU A 222 16.31 3.96 -9.18
CA GLU A 222 17.29 5.06 -9.15
C GLU A 222 17.81 5.32 -7.72
N ASN A 223 16.93 5.35 -6.71
CA ASN A 223 17.36 5.56 -5.32
C ASN A 223 18.27 4.44 -4.82
N ILE A 224 17.98 3.17 -5.14
CA ILE A 224 18.83 2.05 -4.71
C ILE A 224 20.16 2.06 -5.45
N ILE A 225 20.15 2.25 -6.76
CA ILE A 225 21.39 2.34 -7.56
C ILE A 225 22.26 3.51 -7.08
N GLN A 226 21.67 4.67 -6.81
CA GLN A 226 22.41 5.83 -6.29
C GLN A 226 22.99 5.56 -4.91
N ASN A 227 22.27 4.84 -4.02
CA ASN A 227 22.81 4.43 -2.72
C ASN A 227 23.99 3.48 -2.87
N SER A 228 23.91 2.52 -3.81
CA SER A 228 25.02 1.64 -4.12
C SER A 228 26.23 2.42 -4.64
N ILE A 229 26.03 3.41 -5.51
CA ILE A 229 27.11 4.29 -6.02
C ILE A 229 27.74 5.10 -4.88
N ASN A 230 26.94 5.64 -3.97
CA ASN A 230 27.43 6.40 -2.81
C ASN A 230 28.22 5.53 -1.81
N ALA A 231 28.01 4.22 -1.83
CA ALA A 231 28.77 3.23 -1.05
C ALA A 231 29.97 2.65 -1.78
N ALA A 232 30.33 3.20 -2.96
CA ALA A 232 31.40 2.69 -3.81
C ALA A 232 32.77 2.76 -3.13
N LYS A 233 33.61 1.77 -3.42
CA LYS A 233 35.03 1.68 -3.08
C LYS A 233 35.84 1.34 -4.34
N ASP A 234 37.12 1.15 -4.21
CA ASP A 234 37.97 0.70 -5.33
C ASP A 234 37.40 -0.59 -5.94
N ASP A 235 37.46 -0.71 -7.26
CA ASP A 235 36.90 -1.83 -8.04
C ASP A 235 35.39 -2.06 -7.82
N PHE A 236 34.66 -0.97 -7.69
CA PHE A 236 33.21 -1.01 -7.47
C PHE A 236 32.44 -1.62 -8.63
N THR A 237 31.49 -2.51 -8.30
CA THR A 237 30.62 -3.17 -9.27
C THR A 237 29.19 -3.23 -8.73
N ILE A 238 28.21 -3.08 -9.63
CA ILE A 238 26.80 -3.35 -9.36
C ILE A 238 26.35 -4.52 -10.21
N LYS A 239 25.69 -5.50 -9.62
CA LYS A 239 25.02 -6.59 -10.32
C LYS A 239 23.52 -6.50 -10.09
N ILE A 240 22.73 -6.57 -11.18
CA ILE A 240 21.28 -6.53 -11.13
C ILE A 240 20.74 -7.82 -11.75
N ASN A 241 20.00 -8.57 -10.95
CA ASN A 241 19.35 -9.80 -11.38
C ASN A 241 17.84 -9.59 -11.40
N THR A 242 17.16 -10.20 -12.36
CA THR A 242 15.70 -10.33 -12.32
C THR A 242 15.32 -11.79 -12.44
N ALA A 243 14.29 -12.23 -11.72
CA ALA A 243 13.80 -13.60 -11.74
C ALA A 243 12.29 -13.66 -11.54
N ASN A 244 11.67 -14.70 -12.09
CA ASN A 244 10.28 -15.03 -11.84
C ASN A 244 10.20 -16.08 -10.71
N SER A 245 9.49 -15.77 -9.62
CA SER A 245 9.28 -16.69 -8.50
C SER A 245 7.79 -16.89 -8.25
N ASN A 246 7.22 -17.93 -8.81
CA ASN A 246 5.84 -18.43 -8.66
C ASN A 246 4.72 -17.37 -8.81
N SER A 247 4.67 -16.37 -7.94
CA SER A 247 3.63 -15.32 -7.92
C SER A 247 4.21 -13.91 -7.90
N ASN A 248 5.54 -13.78 -7.90
CA ASN A 248 6.24 -12.50 -7.76
C ASN A 248 7.35 -12.36 -8.79
N ILE A 249 7.59 -11.14 -9.21
CA ILE A 249 8.79 -10.72 -9.91
C ILE A 249 9.81 -10.29 -8.86
N LEU A 250 10.99 -10.88 -8.88
CA LEU A 250 12.10 -10.54 -7.99
C LEU A 250 13.10 -9.68 -8.75
N ILE A 251 13.60 -8.64 -8.11
CA ILE A 251 14.68 -7.77 -8.58
C ILE A 251 15.71 -7.70 -7.47
N GLU A 252 16.92 -8.17 -7.75
CA GLU A 252 18.05 -8.10 -6.82
C GLU A 252 19.04 -7.06 -7.33
N ILE A 253 19.45 -6.14 -6.46
CA ILE A 253 20.49 -5.15 -6.73
C ILE A 253 21.59 -5.38 -5.73
N ILE A 254 22.74 -5.83 -6.22
CA ILE A 254 23.89 -6.27 -5.42
C ILE A 254 25.06 -5.35 -5.72
N ASP A 255 25.62 -4.73 -4.71
CA ASP A 255 26.88 -3.98 -4.80
C ASP A 255 27.98 -4.64 -3.95
N ASN A 256 29.22 -4.34 -4.29
CA ASN A 256 30.40 -4.72 -3.50
C ASN A 256 30.98 -3.54 -2.70
N GLY A 257 30.12 -2.58 -2.30
CA GLY A 257 30.50 -1.37 -1.57
C GLY A 257 30.93 -1.61 -0.11
N PHE A 258 30.89 -0.54 0.70
CA PHE A 258 31.27 -0.60 2.12
C PHE A 258 30.33 -1.44 2.99
N GLY A 259 29.12 -1.73 2.51
CA GLY A 259 28.11 -2.46 3.28
C GLY A 259 27.50 -1.65 4.43
N ILE A 260 26.58 -2.29 5.16
CA ILE A 260 25.76 -1.69 6.22
C ILE A 260 25.96 -2.49 7.51
N GLU A 261 26.08 -1.81 8.64
CA GLU A 261 26.15 -2.44 9.95
C GLU A 261 24.84 -3.17 10.31
N GLN A 262 24.94 -4.35 10.93
CA GLN A 262 23.76 -5.16 11.27
C GLN A 262 22.74 -4.41 12.15
N ASN A 263 23.23 -3.53 13.04
CA ASN A 263 22.37 -2.71 13.90
C ASN A 263 21.56 -1.69 13.10
N ASP A 264 22.08 -1.24 11.95
CA ASP A 264 21.46 -0.21 11.12
C ASP A 264 20.45 -0.79 10.11
N ILE A 265 20.54 -2.07 9.76
CA ILE A 265 19.68 -2.71 8.76
C ILE A 265 18.18 -2.47 9.05
N LYS A 266 17.78 -2.49 10.31
CA LYS A 266 16.40 -2.22 10.73
C LYS A 266 16.02 -0.74 10.66
N GLU A 267 17.01 0.14 10.63
CA GLU A 267 16.82 1.59 10.70
C GLU A 267 16.88 2.26 9.33
N ILE A 268 17.56 1.64 8.33
CA ILE A 268 17.81 2.27 7.02
C ILE A 268 16.54 2.68 6.26
N PHE A 269 15.40 2.04 6.54
CA PHE A 269 14.11 2.37 5.93
C PHE A 269 13.32 3.41 6.74
N LYS A 270 13.80 3.80 7.92
CA LYS A 270 13.17 4.89 8.68
C LYS A 270 13.48 6.22 8.02
N PRO A 271 12.48 7.12 7.89
CA PRO A 271 12.73 8.46 7.38
C PRO A 271 13.87 9.16 8.15
N TYR A 272 14.72 9.85 7.39
CA TYR A 272 15.87 10.64 7.91
C TYR A 272 17.03 9.84 8.51
N PHE A 273 17.01 8.53 8.41
CA PHE A 273 18.17 7.74 8.81
C PHE A 273 19.24 7.84 7.71
N THR A 274 20.39 8.41 8.05
CA THR A 274 21.56 8.52 7.18
C THR A 274 22.84 8.51 7.98
N LYS A 275 23.89 7.87 7.44
CA LYS A 275 25.27 7.98 7.89
C LYS A 275 26.16 8.72 6.89
N SER A 276 25.60 9.07 5.72
CA SER A 276 26.32 9.81 4.69
C SER A 276 26.27 11.31 4.97
N GLN A 277 27.40 12.00 4.89
CA GLN A 277 27.44 13.45 4.95
C GLN A 277 26.68 14.03 3.73
N GLY A 278 25.67 14.85 3.98
CA GLY A 278 24.82 15.44 2.93
C GLY A 278 23.68 14.55 2.43
N GLY A 279 23.52 13.34 2.96
CA GLY A 279 22.37 12.48 2.66
C GLY A 279 21.14 12.91 3.46
N THR A 280 19.97 13.00 2.82
CA THR A 280 18.71 13.41 3.46
C THR A 280 18.05 12.31 4.28
N GLY A 281 18.47 11.04 4.08
CA GLY A 281 17.88 9.87 4.71
C GLY A 281 16.42 9.60 4.31
N LEU A 282 15.94 10.21 3.22
CA LEU A 282 14.58 10.02 2.71
C LEU A 282 14.50 8.97 1.59
N GLY A 283 15.57 8.72 0.88
CA GLY A 283 15.57 7.87 -0.30
C GLY A 283 15.03 6.46 -0.05
N LEU A 284 15.56 5.73 0.95
CA LEU A 284 15.12 4.37 1.27
C LEU A 284 13.73 4.32 1.92
N ALA A 285 13.33 5.36 2.65
CA ALA A 285 11.97 5.49 3.17
C ALA A 285 10.95 5.65 2.03
N ILE A 286 11.28 6.43 0.99
CA ILE A 286 10.49 6.56 -0.24
C ILE A 286 10.40 5.20 -0.95
N VAL A 287 11.54 4.52 -1.11
CA VAL A 287 11.61 3.19 -1.74
C VAL A 287 10.65 2.21 -1.07
N LYS A 288 10.75 2.07 0.25
CA LYS A 288 9.87 1.18 1.01
C LYS A 288 8.40 1.53 0.82
N ARG A 289 8.03 2.79 0.95
CA ARG A 289 6.65 3.26 0.80
C ARG A 289 6.10 3.01 -0.61
N ILE A 290 6.89 3.22 -1.66
CA ILE A 290 6.46 2.95 -3.03
C ILE A 290 6.22 1.45 -3.22
N ILE A 291 7.16 0.60 -2.80
CA ILE A 291 7.05 -0.85 -2.95
C ILE A 291 5.83 -1.39 -2.19
N GLU A 292 5.61 -0.97 -0.94
CA GLU A 292 4.42 -1.34 -0.15
C GLU A 292 3.11 -0.88 -0.80
N ASN A 293 3.06 0.32 -1.38
CA ASN A 293 1.88 0.81 -2.12
C ASN A 293 1.58 -0.01 -3.39
N HIS A 294 2.57 -0.71 -3.93
CA HIS A 294 2.43 -1.62 -5.07
C HIS A 294 2.17 -3.08 -4.63
N GLY A 295 1.96 -3.32 -3.33
CA GLY A 295 1.76 -4.67 -2.78
C GLY A 295 3.01 -5.54 -2.79
N GLY A 296 4.19 -4.93 -2.99
CA GLY A 296 5.49 -5.58 -2.98
C GLY A 296 6.15 -5.61 -1.62
N THR A 297 7.34 -6.22 -1.56
CA THR A 297 8.21 -6.23 -0.37
C THR A 297 9.63 -5.86 -0.75
N ILE A 298 10.38 -5.31 0.21
CA ILE A 298 11.82 -5.05 0.09
C ILE A 298 12.53 -5.57 1.33
N ASP A 299 13.60 -6.33 1.10
CA ASP A 299 14.51 -6.81 2.11
C ASP A 299 15.94 -6.43 1.77
N VAL A 300 16.83 -6.45 2.76
CA VAL A 300 18.24 -6.11 2.59
C VAL A 300 19.12 -7.08 3.36
N ASP A 301 20.13 -7.57 2.66
CA ASP A 301 21.24 -8.34 3.23
C ASP A 301 22.54 -7.57 3.01
N SER A 302 23.29 -7.33 4.07
CA SER A 302 24.53 -6.56 3.98
C SER A 302 25.57 -7.00 4.99
N GLN A 303 26.82 -6.92 4.57
CA GLN A 303 27.97 -7.16 5.42
C GLN A 303 29.03 -6.08 5.17
N ILE A 304 29.58 -5.54 6.27
CA ILE A 304 30.61 -4.50 6.22
C ILE A 304 31.81 -4.97 5.38
N ASN A 305 32.27 -4.10 4.47
CA ASN A 305 33.37 -4.31 3.54
C ASN A 305 33.16 -5.44 2.51
N VAL A 306 32.00 -6.09 2.50
CA VAL A 306 31.63 -7.07 1.47
C VAL A 306 30.71 -6.44 0.44
N GLY A 307 29.62 -5.76 0.89
CA GLY A 307 28.66 -5.09 0.06
C GLY A 307 27.24 -5.21 0.56
N THR A 308 26.28 -4.82 -0.27
CA THR A 308 24.84 -4.83 0.03
C THR A 308 24.04 -5.50 -1.08
N CYS A 309 23.02 -6.25 -0.71
CA CYS A 309 22.04 -6.84 -1.60
C CYS A 309 20.65 -6.33 -1.21
N PHE A 310 19.98 -5.62 -2.09
CA PHE A 310 18.57 -5.26 -1.96
C PHE A 310 17.72 -6.24 -2.76
N ASN A 311 16.77 -6.88 -2.08
CA ASN A 311 15.81 -7.83 -2.64
C ASN A 311 14.44 -7.19 -2.73
N ILE A 312 13.95 -6.92 -3.93
CA ILE A 312 12.66 -6.29 -4.20
C ILE A 312 11.73 -7.35 -4.81
N SER A 313 10.50 -7.41 -4.34
CA SER A 313 9.48 -8.30 -4.88
C SER A 313 8.23 -7.53 -5.25
N PHE A 314 7.71 -7.75 -6.48
CA PHE A 314 6.43 -7.23 -6.92
C PHE A 314 5.48 -8.39 -7.26
N PRO A 315 4.18 -8.32 -6.87
CA PRO A 315 3.21 -9.35 -7.19
C PRO A 315 2.92 -9.39 -8.70
N ILE A 316 2.81 -10.60 -9.24
CA ILE A 316 2.33 -10.81 -10.61
C ILE A 316 0.80 -10.69 -10.60
N VAL A 317 0.27 -9.66 -11.23
CA VAL A 317 -1.16 -9.49 -11.45
C VAL A 317 -1.47 -9.98 -12.86
N HIS A 318 -2.23 -11.07 -12.96
CA HIS A 318 -2.67 -11.58 -14.25
C HIS A 318 -3.68 -10.61 -14.86
N LYS A 319 -3.46 -10.25 -16.14
CA LYS A 319 -4.43 -9.48 -16.92
C LYS A 319 -5.70 -10.32 -17.03
N GLN A 320 -6.78 -9.93 -16.35
CA GLN A 320 -8.08 -10.51 -16.63
C GLN A 320 -8.44 -10.13 -18.08
N GLU A 321 -8.49 -11.13 -18.96
CA GLU A 321 -9.06 -10.96 -20.29
C GLU A 321 -10.52 -10.56 -20.10
N GLN A 322 -10.86 -9.32 -20.49
CA GLN A 322 -12.22 -8.83 -20.60
C GLN A 322 -12.81 -9.29 -21.95
#